data_d0fa6e8f9a43375ffd854115cdb6d0ef
#
_entry.id   d0fa6e8f9a43375ffd854115cdb6d0ef
#
_cell.length_a   1.000
_cell.length_b   1.000
_cell.length_c   1.000
_cell.angle_alpha   90.00
_cell.angle_beta   90.00
_cell.angle_gamma   90.00
#
_symmetry.space_group_name_H-M   'P 1'
#
loop_
_entity.id
_entity.type
_entity.pdbx_description
1 polymer ?
#
loop_
_entity_poly.entity_id
_entity_poly.type
_entity_poly.pdbx_seq_one_letter_code
_entity_poly.pdbx_strand_id
1 'polypeptide(L)'
;MTRLRIVALAGLAMLGLSACATTSEMPLAPNMVRLDTQASRLLFVGSAGQMTMKKAAETTLARGYSHFRLEQASTSQGQRLAGVQSWGSGNASVTAFGNSAYGNWNSNSFSTPVYAPTAQVGVTVVMFRANEPGARGAFNAADVLKKQGKV
;
A
#
# COMPACT_ATOMS: atom_id res chain seq x y z
N MET A 1 -36.22 -18.48 8.60
CA MET A 1 -35.01 -18.18 9.41
C MET A 1 -33.68 -18.44 8.68
N THR A 2 -33.66 -19.08 7.52
CA THR A 2 -32.44 -19.48 6.78
C THR A 2 -31.87 -18.35 5.90
N ARG A 3 -32.70 -17.42 5.43
CA ARG A 3 -32.27 -16.32 4.56
C ARG A 3 -31.49 -15.19 5.27
N LEU A 4 -31.66 -15.04 6.56
CA LEU A 4 -30.97 -14.01 7.35
C LEU A 4 -29.50 -14.37 7.64
N ARG A 5 -29.14 -15.64 7.61
CA ARG A 5 -27.77 -16.11 7.88
C ARG A 5 -26.84 -15.98 6.68
N ILE A 6 -27.37 -15.98 5.46
CA ILE A 6 -26.57 -15.86 4.21
C ILE A 6 -26.13 -14.42 3.98
N VAL A 7 -26.93 -13.42 4.37
CA VAL A 7 -26.59 -12.00 4.22
C VAL A 7 -25.47 -11.59 5.19
N ALA A 8 -25.41 -12.20 6.38
CA ALA A 8 -24.36 -11.90 7.36
C ALA A 8 -22.98 -12.44 6.96
N LEU A 9 -22.90 -13.56 6.23
CA LEU A 9 -21.63 -14.10 5.75
C LEU A 9 -21.04 -13.31 4.56
N ALA A 10 -21.88 -12.74 3.70
CA ALA A 10 -21.45 -11.94 2.57
C ALA A 10 -20.84 -10.58 2.99
N GLY A 11 -21.28 -10.01 4.12
CA GLY A 11 -20.76 -8.75 4.65
C GLY A 11 -19.35 -8.82 5.24
N LEU A 12 -18.92 -9.98 5.70
CA LEU A 12 -17.63 -10.17 6.37
C LEU A 12 -16.46 -10.35 5.38
N ALA A 13 -16.76 -10.75 4.14
CA ALA A 13 -15.73 -11.01 3.11
C ALA A 13 -15.14 -9.73 2.48
N MET A 14 -15.75 -8.56 2.68
CA MET A 14 -15.31 -7.29 2.07
C MET A 14 -14.26 -6.50 2.87
N LEU A 15 -13.90 -6.93 4.06
CA LEU A 15 -12.97 -6.21 4.95
C LEU A 15 -11.48 -6.54 4.73
N GLY A 16 -11.16 -7.43 3.80
CA GLY A 16 -9.80 -7.98 3.64
C GLY A 16 -8.91 -7.36 2.56
N LEU A 17 -9.39 -6.42 1.73
CA LEU A 17 -8.66 -5.99 0.52
C LEU A 17 -7.92 -4.66 0.60
N SER A 18 -7.76 -4.03 1.74
CA SER A 18 -7.29 -2.63 1.82
C SER A 18 -5.81 -2.41 2.13
N ALA A 19 -4.93 -3.40 1.98
CA ALA A 19 -3.59 -3.31 2.58
C ALA A 19 -2.38 -3.24 1.63
N CYS A 20 -2.54 -2.92 0.35
CA CYS A 20 -1.40 -3.01 -0.58
C CYS A 20 -0.79 -1.67 -1.02
N ALA A 21 -1.46 -0.57 -0.79
CA ALA A 21 -0.92 0.77 -0.96
C ALA A 21 -1.58 1.73 0.02
N THR A 22 -0.80 2.60 0.63
CA THR A 22 -1.26 3.59 1.61
C THR A 22 -0.80 4.96 1.18
N THR A 23 -1.67 5.96 1.33
CA THR A 23 -1.32 7.37 1.15
C THR A 23 -1.54 8.09 2.48
N SER A 24 -0.46 8.64 3.02
CA SER A 24 -0.52 9.55 4.17
C SER A 24 -0.68 10.99 3.69
N GLU A 25 -1.39 11.79 4.47
CA GLU A 25 -1.65 13.19 4.20
C GLU A 25 -1.15 14.04 5.37
N MET A 26 -0.28 14.99 5.08
CA MET A 26 0.23 15.97 6.05
C MET A 26 -0.18 17.37 5.61
N PRO A 27 -1.08 18.06 6.32
CA PRO A 27 -1.45 19.42 6.02
C PRO A 27 -0.27 20.38 6.27
N LEU A 28 0.05 21.20 5.28
CA LEU A 28 1.10 22.22 5.38
C LEU A 28 0.52 23.63 5.54
N ALA A 29 -0.60 23.89 4.84
CA ALA A 29 -1.34 25.15 4.88
C ALA A 29 -2.82 24.89 4.55
N PRO A 30 -3.74 25.85 4.70
CA PRO A 30 -5.15 25.64 4.35
C PRO A 30 -5.36 25.16 2.92
N ASN A 31 -4.55 25.63 1.97
CA ASN A 31 -4.59 25.26 0.56
C ASN A 31 -3.42 24.38 0.12
N MET A 32 -2.67 23.77 1.05
CA MET A 32 -1.49 23.00 0.73
C MET A 32 -1.38 21.74 1.59
N VAL A 33 -1.12 20.61 0.97
CA VAL A 33 -0.90 19.34 1.66
C VAL A 33 0.25 18.56 1.05
N ARG A 34 1.01 17.86 1.86
CA ARG A 34 1.96 16.84 1.43
C ARG A 34 1.26 15.50 1.41
N LEU A 35 1.38 14.80 0.29
CA LEU A 35 0.94 13.42 0.13
C LEU A 35 2.15 12.51 -0.04
N ASP A 36 2.22 11.45 0.74
CA ASP A 36 3.23 10.41 0.62
C ASP A 36 2.51 9.07 0.41
N THR A 37 2.61 8.54 -0.80
CA THR A 37 2.02 7.27 -1.21
C THR A 37 3.09 6.19 -1.22
N GLN A 38 2.86 5.12 -0.48
CA GLN A 38 3.70 3.93 -0.48
C GLN A 38 2.93 2.77 -1.09
N ALA A 39 3.50 2.15 -2.10
CA ALA A 39 3.00 0.93 -2.70
C ALA A 39 4.02 -0.20 -2.51
N SER A 40 3.55 -1.33 -2.04
CA SER A 40 4.34 -2.54 -1.87
C SER A 40 3.64 -3.69 -2.59
N ARG A 41 4.42 -4.55 -3.22
CA ARG A 41 4.06 -5.66 -4.11
C ARG A 41 4.06 -5.27 -5.59
N LEU A 42 4.45 -6.22 -6.42
CA LEU A 42 4.65 -6.06 -7.87
C LEU A 42 3.47 -5.42 -8.59
N LEU A 43 2.24 -5.77 -8.20
CA LEU A 43 1.01 -5.30 -8.85
C LEU A 43 0.69 -3.82 -8.57
N PHE A 44 1.25 -3.22 -7.51
CA PHE A 44 0.88 -1.87 -7.07
C PHE A 44 1.98 -0.83 -7.28
N VAL A 45 3.22 -1.27 -7.54
CA VAL A 45 4.36 -0.36 -7.76
C VAL A 45 4.11 0.58 -8.94
N GLY A 46 3.51 0.06 -10.03
CA GLY A 46 3.14 0.87 -11.19
C GLY A 46 1.96 1.82 -10.98
N SER A 47 1.11 1.59 -9.98
CA SER A 47 -0.09 2.38 -9.74
C SER A 47 0.08 3.49 -8.70
N ALA A 48 1.23 3.57 -8.02
CA ALA A 48 1.48 4.55 -6.96
C ALA A 48 1.21 6.00 -7.42
N GLY A 49 1.64 6.38 -8.63
CA GLY A 49 1.38 7.70 -9.20
C GLY A 49 -0.11 7.98 -9.43
N GLN A 50 -0.85 6.99 -9.94
CA GLN A 50 -2.30 7.13 -10.15
C GLN A 50 -3.05 7.27 -8.83
N MET A 51 -2.65 6.51 -7.82
CA MET A 51 -3.22 6.60 -6.47
C MET A 51 -2.95 7.96 -5.84
N THR A 52 -1.74 8.49 -5.99
CA THR A 52 -1.39 9.85 -5.53
C THR A 52 -2.25 10.90 -6.22
N MET A 53 -2.43 10.82 -7.56
CA MET A 53 -3.30 11.73 -8.32
C MET A 53 -4.76 11.66 -7.86
N LYS A 54 -5.27 10.45 -7.65
CA LYS A 54 -6.63 10.25 -7.13
C LYS A 54 -6.79 10.89 -5.77
N LYS A 55 -5.87 10.60 -4.86
CA LYS A 55 -5.90 11.17 -3.50
C LYS A 55 -5.77 12.69 -3.50
N ALA A 56 -4.90 13.26 -4.36
CA ALA A 56 -4.78 14.71 -4.53
C ALA A 56 -6.11 15.35 -4.96
N ALA A 57 -6.81 14.74 -5.92
CA ALA A 57 -8.11 15.23 -6.37
C ALA A 57 -9.19 15.11 -5.28
N GLU A 58 -9.25 13.99 -4.57
CA GLU A 58 -10.18 13.78 -3.45
C GLU A 58 -9.96 14.81 -2.34
N THR A 59 -8.71 14.99 -1.92
CA THR A 59 -8.34 15.97 -0.88
C THR A 59 -8.65 17.39 -1.30
N THR A 60 -8.44 17.73 -2.59
CA THR A 60 -8.75 19.05 -3.14
C THR A 60 -10.24 19.36 -3.01
N LEU A 61 -11.11 18.43 -3.43
CA LEU A 61 -12.57 18.61 -3.33
C LEU A 61 -13.06 18.61 -1.88
N ALA A 62 -12.52 17.72 -1.05
CA ALA A 62 -12.88 17.63 0.37
C ALA A 62 -12.58 18.93 1.14
N ARG A 63 -11.56 19.69 0.72
CA ARG A 63 -11.21 20.99 1.30
C ARG A 63 -11.91 22.19 0.64
N GLY A 64 -12.84 21.95 -0.31
CA GLY A 64 -13.62 22.99 -0.97
C GLY A 64 -12.89 23.74 -2.09
N TYR A 65 -11.81 23.18 -2.60
CA TYR A 65 -11.11 23.68 -3.78
C TYR A 65 -11.53 22.89 -5.02
N SER A 66 -11.28 23.45 -6.21
CA SER A 66 -11.67 22.82 -7.48
C SER A 66 -10.48 22.42 -8.35
N HIS A 67 -9.33 23.04 -8.16
CA HIS A 67 -8.13 22.82 -8.96
C HIS A 67 -6.92 22.56 -8.06
N PHE A 68 -5.93 21.82 -8.58
CA PHE A 68 -4.68 21.59 -7.87
C PHE A 68 -3.50 21.49 -8.81
N ARG A 69 -2.31 21.77 -8.29
CA ARG A 69 -1.01 21.51 -8.89
C ARG A 69 -0.22 20.58 -8.01
N LEU A 70 0.63 19.78 -8.64
CA LEU A 70 1.60 18.94 -7.96
C LEU A 70 2.95 19.65 -8.00
N GLU A 71 3.51 19.90 -6.84
CA GLU A 71 4.81 20.51 -6.67
C GLU A 71 5.73 19.60 -5.88
N GLN A 72 7.04 19.75 -6.07
CA GLN A 72 8.06 18.96 -5.38
C GLN A 72 7.80 17.45 -5.44
N ALA A 73 7.39 16.97 -6.62
CA ALA A 73 7.16 15.55 -6.83
C ALA A 73 8.47 14.77 -6.77
N SER A 74 8.51 13.74 -5.94
CA SER A 74 9.62 12.82 -5.82
C SER A 74 9.10 11.38 -5.94
N THR A 75 9.85 10.56 -6.68
CA THR A 75 9.56 9.13 -6.77
C THR A 75 10.79 8.35 -6.39
N SER A 76 10.64 7.35 -5.58
CA SER A 76 11.69 6.40 -5.26
C SER A 76 11.18 4.98 -5.42
N GLN A 77 12.05 4.13 -5.93
CA GLN A 77 11.81 2.69 -6.01
C GLN A 77 12.87 1.98 -5.21
N GLY A 78 12.48 0.94 -4.51
CA GLY A 78 13.39 0.19 -3.66
C GLY A 78 12.90 -1.22 -3.44
N GLN A 79 13.56 -1.89 -2.54
CA GLN A 79 13.19 -3.22 -2.09
C GLN A 79 13.14 -3.22 -0.57
N ARG A 80 12.16 -3.90 -0.01
CA ARG A 80 12.09 -4.15 1.43
C ARG A 80 12.16 -5.64 1.69
N LEU A 81 12.71 -6.02 2.83
CA LEU A 81 12.64 -7.39 3.29
C LEU A 81 11.17 -7.78 3.49
N ALA A 82 10.69 -8.73 2.69
CA ALA A 82 9.32 -9.23 2.76
C ALA A 82 9.20 -10.43 3.69
N GLY A 83 10.30 -11.13 3.91
CA GLY A 83 10.37 -12.29 4.78
C GLY A 83 11.69 -13.00 4.65
N VAL A 84 11.81 -14.09 5.38
CA VAL A 84 12.94 -15.01 5.29
C VAL A 84 12.35 -16.38 4.97
N GLN A 85 12.85 -16.99 3.91
CA GLN A 85 12.49 -18.35 3.57
C GLN A 85 13.59 -19.28 4.12
N SER A 86 13.17 -20.20 5.00
CA SER A 86 14.10 -21.14 5.63
C SER A 86 13.81 -22.55 5.12
N TRP A 87 14.85 -23.24 4.72
CA TRP A 87 14.83 -24.66 4.44
C TRP A 87 15.72 -25.36 5.45
N GLY A 88 15.16 -26.35 6.13
CA GLY A 88 15.92 -27.18 7.07
C GLY A 88 15.65 -28.65 6.79
N SER A 89 16.71 -29.44 6.82
CA SER A 89 16.62 -30.88 6.93
C SER A 89 17.18 -31.28 8.29
N GLY A 90 16.42 -32.03 9.07
CA GLY A 90 16.85 -32.57 10.34
C GLY A 90 16.73 -34.10 10.33
N ASN A 91 17.78 -34.78 10.75
CA ASN A 91 17.77 -36.22 11.03
C ASN A 91 17.81 -36.43 12.54
N ALA A 92 16.81 -37.14 13.04
CA ALA A 92 16.83 -37.63 14.42
C ALA A 92 17.02 -39.14 14.43
N SER A 93 17.96 -39.63 15.16
CA SER A 93 18.14 -41.06 15.44
C SER A 93 17.95 -41.31 16.91
N VAL A 94 17.12 -42.28 17.25
CA VAL A 94 16.95 -42.73 18.63
C VAL A 94 17.36 -44.20 18.73
N THR A 95 18.26 -44.47 19.62
CA THR A 95 18.68 -45.84 19.92
C THR A 95 18.27 -46.18 21.34
N ALA A 96 17.47 -47.23 21.49
CA ALA A 96 17.00 -47.69 22.80
C ALA A 96 17.70 -48.96 23.18
N PHE A 97 18.22 -49.01 24.42
CA PHE A 97 18.80 -50.19 25.06
C PHE A 97 18.15 -50.37 26.44
N GLY A 98 17.38 -51.44 26.59
CA GLY A 98 16.66 -51.72 27.83
C GLY A 98 15.71 -50.59 28.23
N ASN A 99 15.93 -49.99 29.38
CA ASN A 99 15.07 -48.88 29.90
C ASN A 99 15.67 -47.48 29.62
N SER A 100 16.68 -47.36 28.76
CA SER A 100 17.33 -46.10 28.39
C SER A 100 17.28 -45.87 26.90
N ALA A 101 16.98 -44.63 26.49
CA ALA A 101 16.98 -44.18 25.10
C ALA A 101 17.94 -43.01 24.93
N TYR A 102 18.76 -43.07 23.90
CA TYR A 102 19.71 -42.01 23.50
C TYR A 102 19.26 -41.47 22.14
N GLY A 103 19.00 -40.16 22.07
CA GLY A 103 18.66 -39.48 20.84
C GLY A 103 19.78 -38.56 20.38
N ASN A 104 20.06 -38.57 19.08
CA ASN A 104 20.93 -37.61 18.44
C ASN A 104 20.11 -36.81 17.42
N TRP A 105 20.19 -35.50 17.53
CA TRP A 105 19.54 -34.57 16.62
C TRP A 105 20.59 -33.78 15.86
N ASN A 106 20.54 -33.86 14.53
CA ASN A 106 21.36 -33.02 13.66
C ASN A 106 20.45 -32.25 12.71
N SER A 107 20.52 -30.92 12.71
CA SER A 107 19.72 -30.06 11.83
C SER A 107 20.63 -29.10 11.08
N ASN A 108 20.43 -29.02 9.77
CA ASN A 108 21.00 -27.99 8.91
C ASN A 108 19.86 -27.11 8.39
N SER A 109 19.95 -25.80 8.64
CA SER A 109 18.98 -24.84 8.13
C SER A 109 19.68 -23.75 7.32
N PHE A 110 19.14 -23.46 6.15
CA PHE A 110 19.52 -22.32 5.32
C PHE A 110 18.39 -21.31 5.31
N SER A 111 18.74 -20.04 5.50
CA SER A 111 17.78 -18.95 5.47
C SER A 111 18.15 -17.99 4.35
N THR A 112 17.20 -17.76 3.44
CA THR A 112 17.37 -16.81 2.34
C THR A 112 16.39 -15.65 2.52
N PRO A 113 16.87 -14.40 2.54
CA PRO A 113 16.00 -13.25 2.60
C PRO A 113 15.23 -13.09 1.29
N VAL A 114 13.92 -12.86 1.40
CA VAL A 114 13.04 -12.55 0.27
C VAL A 114 12.75 -11.07 0.28
N TYR A 115 13.03 -10.39 -0.83
CA TYR A 115 12.78 -8.96 -1.01
C TYR A 115 11.56 -8.73 -1.88
N ALA A 116 10.73 -7.77 -1.50
CA ALA A 116 9.60 -7.29 -2.30
C ALA A 116 9.86 -5.88 -2.82
N PRO A 117 9.52 -5.58 -4.08
CA PRO A 117 9.65 -4.25 -4.62
C PRO A 117 8.71 -3.27 -3.90
N THR A 118 9.19 -2.05 -3.74
CA THR A 118 8.42 -0.92 -3.18
C THR A 118 8.54 0.28 -4.09
N ALA A 119 7.46 1.08 -4.17
CA ALA A 119 7.49 2.41 -4.76
C ALA A 119 6.93 3.42 -3.77
N GLN A 120 7.57 4.56 -3.72
CA GLN A 120 7.13 5.69 -2.91
C GLN A 120 7.02 6.92 -3.80
N VAL A 121 5.89 7.61 -3.71
CA VAL A 121 5.63 8.88 -4.39
C VAL A 121 5.31 9.91 -3.32
N GLY A 122 6.17 10.92 -3.21
CA GLY A 122 5.95 12.07 -2.36
C GLY A 122 5.65 13.30 -3.22
N VAL A 123 4.60 14.06 -2.88
CA VAL A 123 4.23 15.26 -3.63
C VAL A 123 3.56 16.30 -2.74
N THR A 124 3.81 17.57 -3.02
CA THR A 124 3.07 18.68 -2.43
C THR A 124 1.94 19.06 -3.36
N VAL A 125 0.72 19.05 -2.86
CA VAL A 125 -0.49 19.45 -3.57
C VAL A 125 -0.84 20.88 -3.17
N VAL A 126 -0.84 21.80 -4.12
CA VAL A 126 -1.28 23.18 -3.93
C VAL A 126 -2.65 23.34 -4.58
N MET A 127 -3.63 23.77 -3.80
CA MET A 127 -5.04 23.80 -4.19
C MET A 127 -5.51 25.23 -4.47
N PHE A 128 -6.39 25.36 -5.46
CA PHE A 128 -6.91 26.63 -5.94
C PHE A 128 -8.43 26.57 -6.11
N ARG A 129 -9.10 27.71 -5.93
CA ARG A 129 -10.47 27.90 -6.37
C ARG A 129 -10.50 28.24 -7.86
N ALA A 130 -11.63 28.00 -8.53
CA ALA A 130 -11.77 28.20 -9.95
C ALA A 130 -11.40 29.61 -10.44
N ASN A 131 -11.61 30.63 -9.61
CA ASN A 131 -11.42 32.04 -9.94
C ASN A 131 -9.99 32.55 -9.62
N GLU A 132 -9.15 31.71 -9.01
CA GLU A 132 -7.80 32.12 -8.64
C GLU A 132 -6.85 32.04 -9.83
N PRO A 133 -5.89 32.99 -9.97
CA PRO A 133 -4.91 32.96 -11.06
C PRO A 133 -4.12 31.65 -11.12
N GLY A 134 -3.89 31.03 -9.96
CA GLY A 134 -3.19 29.75 -9.85
C GLY A 134 -3.94 28.55 -10.43
N ALA A 135 -5.26 28.67 -10.67
CA ALA A 135 -6.04 27.62 -11.31
C ALA A 135 -5.74 27.46 -12.82
N ARG A 136 -5.17 28.49 -13.46
CA ARG A 136 -4.79 28.39 -14.87
C ARG A 136 -3.70 27.37 -15.08
N GLY A 137 -3.97 26.33 -15.89
CA GLY A 137 -3.03 25.23 -16.12
C GLY A 137 -2.91 24.25 -14.96
N ALA A 138 -3.74 24.34 -13.92
CA ALA A 138 -3.87 23.38 -12.86
C ALA A 138 -4.82 22.24 -13.28
N PHE A 139 -4.69 21.08 -12.62
CA PHE A 139 -5.61 19.96 -12.81
C PHE A 139 -6.97 20.28 -12.21
N ASN A 140 -8.06 20.02 -12.95
CA ASN A 140 -9.39 20.03 -12.39
C ASN A 140 -9.61 18.72 -11.61
N ALA A 141 -9.93 18.82 -10.33
CA ALA A 141 -10.04 17.67 -9.45
C ALA A 141 -11.19 16.72 -9.83
N ALA A 142 -12.35 17.29 -10.24
CA ALA A 142 -13.48 16.48 -10.67
C ALA A 142 -13.19 15.70 -11.96
N ASP A 143 -12.48 16.31 -12.91
CA ASP A 143 -12.10 15.65 -14.17
C ASP A 143 -11.09 14.52 -13.94
N VAL A 144 -10.16 14.70 -13.00
CA VAL A 144 -9.23 13.65 -12.62
C VAL A 144 -9.97 12.44 -12.07
N LEU A 145 -10.90 12.63 -11.14
CA LEU A 145 -11.68 11.53 -10.57
C LEU A 145 -12.57 10.84 -11.61
N LYS A 146 -13.17 11.61 -12.50
CA LYS A 146 -14.02 11.06 -13.59
C LYS A 146 -13.21 10.18 -14.56
N LYS A 147 -11.96 10.54 -14.86
CA LYS A 147 -11.09 9.74 -15.71
C LYS A 147 -10.64 8.45 -15.01
N GLN A 148 -10.38 8.50 -13.71
CA GLN A 148 -9.94 7.33 -12.94
C GLN A 148 -11.06 6.39 -12.53
N GLY A 149 -12.31 6.85 -12.52
CA GLY A 149 -13.48 6.00 -12.28
C GLY A 149 -13.97 5.22 -13.50
N LYS A 150 -13.29 5.34 -14.65
CA LYS A 150 -13.62 4.63 -15.90
C LYS A 150 -12.69 3.45 -16.21
N VAL A 151 -11.85 3.05 -15.26
CA VAL A 151 -10.96 1.88 -15.37
C VAL A 151 -11.56 0.68 -14.65
#